data_9f4e01e765e903a1dc2bb042069b653a
#
_entry.id   9f4e01e765e903a1dc2bb042069b653a
#
_cell.length_a   1.000
_cell.length_b   1.000
_cell.length_c   1.000
_cell.angle_alpha   90.00
_cell.angle_beta   90.00
_cell.angle_gamma   90.00
#
_symmetry.space_group_name_H-M   'P 1'
#
loop_
_entity.id
_entity.type
_entity.pdbx_description
1 polymer ?
#
loop_
_entity_poly.entity_id
_entity_poly.type
_entity_poly.pdbx_seq_one_letter_code
_entity_poly.pdbx_strand_id
1 'polypeptide(L)'
;MNTAQLKNTYAAQIAPALMKQFNYSSAMQIPVLKKIVVNQGLGDATQDKKIIDVAINEITTICGQKAVATYSKKDIANFKLRKKMPIGVMVTLRRERMYEFLEKLVRVALPRIRDFKGIESKFDGRGNYTLGVQEQIIFPEINIDTVDRIQGMNITFVTTAKTDEEGYALLKAFGLPFKNAKND
;
A
#
# COMPACT_ATOMS: atom_id res chain seq x y z
N MET A 1 11.61 -16.93 0.98
CA MET A 1 10.48 -16.96 0.02
C MET A 1 10.93 -16.25 -1.23
N ASN A 2 10.76 -16.87 -2.40
CA ASN A 2 11.41 -16.41 -3.64
C ASN A 2 10.62 -15.21 -4.23
N THR A 3 11.08 -14.01 -4.02
CA THR A 3 10.53 -12.74 -4.52
C THR A 3 10.37 -12.66 -6.04
N ALA A 4 11.14 -13.45 -6.74
CA ALA A 4 10.98 -13.64 -8.18
C ALA A 4 9.60 -14.24 -8.57
N GLN A 5 8.87 -14.86 -7.64
CA GLN A 5 7.68 -15.65 -7.99
C GLN A 5 6.52 -14.77 -8.50
N LEU A 6 6.15 -13.69 -7.81
CA LEU A 6 5.06 -12.80 -8.25
C LEU A 6 5.41 -12.02 -9.53
N LYS A 7 6.67 -11.61 -9.68
CA LYS A 7 7.14 -10.97 -10.91
C LYS A 7 7.10 -11.93 -12.10
N ASN A 8 7.51 -13.17 -11.88
CA ASN A 8 7.46 -14.23 -12.91
C ASN A 8 6.00 -14.59 -13.25
N THR A 9 5.13 -14.68 -12.24
CA THR A 9 3.68 -14.89 -12.42
C THR A 9 3.05 -13.78 -13.25
N TYR A 10 3.45 -12.50 -13.00
CA TYR A 10 2.99 -11.38 -13.81
C TYR A 10 3.34 -11.58 -15.29
N ALA A 11 4.61 -11.87 -15.60
CA ALA A 11 5.07 -12.02 -16.97
C ALA A 11 4.47 -13.26 -17.67
N ALA A 12 4.36 -14.38 -16.95
CA ALA A 12 3.94 -15.66 -17.53
C ALA A 12 2.41 -15.82 -17.66
N GLN A 13 1.65 -15.25 -16.72
CA GLN A 13 0.21 -15.52 -16.61
C GLN A 13 -0.64 -14.24 -16.69
N ILE A 14 -0.31 -13.20 -15.90
CA ILE A 14 -1.17 -12.03 -15.75
C ILE A 14 -1.14 -11.16 -17.01
N ALA A 15 0.04 -10.86 -17.55
CA ALA A 15 0.17 -10.00 -18.72
C ALA A 15 -0.52 -10.58 -19.97
N PRO A 16 -0.37 -11.88 -20.32
CA PRO A 16 -1.10 -12.46 -21.44
C PRO A 16 -2.62 -12.50 -21.24
N ALA A 17 -3.06 -12.72 -19.99
CA ALA A 17 -4.50 -12.72 -19.66
C ALA A 17 -5.12 -11.31 -19.85
N LEU A 18 -4.47 -10.27 -19.32
CA LEU A 18 -4.91 -8.88 -19.49
C LEU A 18 -4.88 -8.44 -20.97
N MET A 19 -3.86 -8.88 -21.72
CA MET A 19 -3.78 -8.58 -23.16
C MET A 19 -4.99 -9.12 -23.93
N LYS A 20 -5.44 -10.33 -23.61
CA LYS A 20 -6.64 -10.93 -24.19
C LYS A 20 -7.93 -10.27 -23.73
N GLN A 21 -8.01 -9.94 -22.43
CA GLN A 21 -9.21 -9.36 -21.82
C GLN A 21 -9.56 -7.97 -22.38
N PHE A 22 -8.54 -7.13 -22.57
CA PHE A 22 -8.70 -5.74 -23.01
C PHE A 22 -8.31 -5.52 -24.49
N ASN A 23 -7.99 -6.57 -25.23
CA ASN A 23 -7.62 -6.53 -26.66
C ASN A 23 -6.55 -5.49 -26.98
N TYR A 24 -5.47 -5.42 -26.17
CA TYR A 24 -4.37 -4.50 -26.44
C TYR A 24 -3.63 -4.85 -27.73
N SER A 25 -3.32 -3.81 -28.52
CA SER A 25 -2.56 -3.96 -29.77
C SER A 25 -1.05 -4.13 -29.56
N SER A 26 -0.55 -3.74 -28.38
CA SER A 26 0.88 -3.82 -28.03
C SER A 26 1.08 -4.28 -26.59
N ALA A 27 2.08 -5.10 -26.36
CA ALA A 27 2.47 -5.56 -25.01
C ALA A 27 2.84 -4.39 -24.06
N MET A 28 3.27 -3.26 -24.60
CA MET A 28 3.61 -2.06 -23.82
C MET A 28 2.39 -1.31 -23.25
N GLN A 29 1.18 -1.63 -23.73
CA GLN A 29 -0.07 -1.04 -23.22
C GLN A 29 -0.60 -1.76 -21.98
N ILE A 30 -0.11 -2.97 -21.74
CA ILE A 30 -0.57 -3.79 -20.61
C ILE A 30 -0.27 -3.05 -19.30
N PRO A 31 -1.24 -2.92 -18.39
CA PRO A 31 -1.03 -2.25 -17.11
C PRO A 31 -0.02 -2.98 -16.24
N VAL A 32 0.90 -2.22 -15.64
CA VAL A 32 1.99 -2.69 -14.78
C VAL A 32 1.90 -1.99 -13.43
N LEU A 33 2.21 -2.69 -12.36
CA LEU A 33 2.42 -2.08 -11.05
C LEU A 33 3.75 -1.31 -11.05
N LYS A 34 3.70 0.02 -10.89
CA LYS A 34 4.85 0.92 -10.98
C LYS A 34 5.56 1.12 -9.65
N LYS A 35 4.79 1.28 -8.58
CA LYS A 35 5.28 1.45 -7.21
C LYS A 35 4.16 1.20 -6.20
N ILE A 36 4.56 0.88 -4.97
CA ILE A 36 3.67 0.90 -3.80
C ILE A 36 4.18 1.99 -2.86
N VAL A 37 3.30 2.84 -2.40
CA VAL A 37 3.61 3.88 -1.42
C VAL A 37 2.87 3.54 -0.13
N VAL A 38 3.62 3.36 0.96
CA VAL A 38 3.07 3.20 2.30
C VAL A 38 3.24 4.54 3.01
N ASN A 39 2.16 5.08 3.53
CA ASN A 39 2.14 6.36 4.24
C ASN A 39 1.38 6.22 5.56
N GLN A 40 1.95 6.81 6.61
CA GLN A 40 1.35 6.89 7.93
C GLN A 40 1.29 8.35 8.35
N GLY A 41 0.08 8.85 8.60
CA GLY A 41 -0.15 10.19 9.11
C GLY A 41 -0.13 10.18 10.64
N LEU A 42 0.68 11.03 11.24
CA LEU A 42 0.92 11.11 12.68
C LEU A 42 0.58 12.50 13.20
N GLY A 43 -0.71 12.79 13.40
CA GLY A 43 -1.17 14.09 13.88
C GLY A 43 -0.62 14.43 15.27
N ASP A 44 -0.50 13.42 16.14
CA ASP A 44 -0.01 13.59 17.51
C ASP A 44 1.50 13.89 17.60
N ALA A 45 2.25 13.71 16.52
CA ALA A 45 3.66 14.08 16.43
C ALA A 45 3.90 15.59 16.59
N THR A 46 2.85 16.41 16.51
CA THR A 46 2.92 17.84 16.84
C THR A 46 3.19 18.07 18.34
N GLN A 47 2.79 17.12 19.19
CA GLN A 47 2.98 17.19 20.64
C GLN A 47 4.24 16.40 21.07
N ASP A 48 4.41 15.20 20.52
CA ASP A 48 5.56 14.33 20.83
C ASP A 48 6.28 13.87 19.56
N LYS A 49 7.50 14.38 19.37
CA LYS A 49 8.34 14.05 18.21
C LYS A 49 8.85 12.60 18.22
N LYS A 50 8.93 11.96 19.39
CA LYS A 50 9.41 10.56 19.51
C LYS A 50 8.52 9.57 18.75
N ILE A 51 7.24 9.89 18.58
CA ILE A 51 6.29 9.09 17.82
C ILE A 51 6.77 8.88 16.38
N ILE A 52 7.43 9.87 15.78
CA ILE A 52 7.97 9.77 14.41
C ILE A 52 9.09 8.73 14.33
N ASP A 53 9.99 8.70 15.29
CA ASP A 53 11.13 7.78 15.28
C ASP A 53 10.65 6.33 15.47
N VAL A 54 9.67 6.11 16.33
CA VAL A 54 9.01 4.81 16.52
C VAL A 54 8.35 4.37 15.21
N ALA A 55 7.54 5.23 14.59
CA ALA A 55 6.86 4.94 13.33
C ALA A 55 7.84 4.68 12.15
N ILE A 56 8.98 5.39 12.10
CA ILE A 56 10.03 5.11 11.11
C ILE A 56 10.56 3.69 11.28
N ASN A 57 10.82 3.28 12.52
CA ASN A 57 11.33 1.93 12.81
C ASN A 57 10.30 0.85 12.47
N GLU A 58 9.03 1.04 12.84
CA GLU A 58 7.95 0.12 12.53
C GLU A 58 7.76 -0.05 11.02
N ILE A 59 7.59 1.04 10.27
CA ILE A 59 7.42 0.98 8.82
C ILE A 59 8.67 0.43 8.13
N THR A 60 9.86 0.75 8.63
CA THR A 60 11.12 0.18 8.11
C THR A 60 11.13 -1.33 8.28
N THR A 61 10.72 -1.84 9.43
CA THR A 61 10.61 -3.27 9.70
C THR A 61 9.58 -3.96 8.81
N ILE A 62 8.39 -3.36 8.66
CA ILE A 62 7.32 -3.86 7.79
C ILE A 62 7.76 -3.91 6.33
N CYS A 63 8.38 -2.85 5.83
CA CYS A 63 8.67 -2.69 4.39
C CYS A 63 10.04 -3.24 3.97
N GLY A 64 10.93 -3.52 4.93
CA GLY A 64 12.33 -3.90 4.66
C GLY A 64 13.14 -2.78 3.98
N GLN A 65 12.63 -1.54 4.00
CA GLN A 65 13.29 -0.35 3.45
C GLN A 65 13.13 0.82 4.41
N LYS A 66 14.21 1.56 4.67
CA LYS A 66 14.19 2.71 5.58
C LYS A 66 13.11 3.72 5.17
N ALA A 67 12.21 4.00 6.10
CA ALA A 67 11.16 4.99 5.92
C ALA A 67 11.69 6.41 6.15
N VAL A 68 11.00 7.41 5.59
CA VAL A 68 11.39 8.82 5.63
C VAL A 68 10.28 9.62 6.30
N ALA A 69 10.64 10.52 7.22
CA ALA A 69 9.71 11.45 7.81
C ALA A 69 9.17 12.44 6.75
N THR A 70 7.89 12.73 6.80
CA THR A 70 7.24 13.74 5.98
C THR A 70 6.97 14.99 6.79
N TYR A 71 7.24 16.15 6.18
CA TYR A 71 7.20 17.45 6.86
C TYR A 71 6.04 18.30 6.36
N SER A 72 5.49 19.11 7.27
CA SER A 72 4.48 20.11 6.93
C SER A 72 5.02 21.15 5.94
N LYS A 73 4.21 21.48 4.94
CA LYS A 73 4.51 22.53 3.95
C LYS A 73 4.00 23.91 4.34
N LYS A 74 2.96 23.98 5.20
CA LYS A 74 2.27 25.20 5.60
C LYS A 74 2.13 25.28 7.13
N ASP A 75 1.96 26.50 7.63
CA ASP A 75 1.57 26.76 9.00
C ASP A 75 0.04 26.70 9.11
N ILE A 76 -0.47 25.94 10.09
CA ILE A 76 -1.92 25.82 10.35
C ILE A 76 -2.14 25.93 11.84
N ALA A 77 -2.64 27.10 12.28
CA ALA A 77 -2.82 27.43 13.70
C ALA A 77 -3.79 26.47 14.42
N ASN A 78 -4.90 26.09 13.79
CA ASN A 78 -5.90 25.18 14.36
C ASN A 78 -5.33 23.81 14.75
N PHE A 79 -4.33 23.34 14.02
CA PHE A 79 -3.64 22.06 14.30
C PHE A 79 -2.33 22.23 15.07
N LYS A 80 -2.02 23.44 15.55
CA LYS A 80 -0.74 23.78 16.21
C LYS A 80 0.47 23.38 15.36
N LEU A 81 0.32 23.44 14.04
CA LEU A 81 1.28 22.96 13.06
C LEU A 81 2.08 24.13 12.49
N ARG A 82 3.40 23.98 12.47
CA ARG A 82 4.32 24.92 11.81
C ARG A 82 5.01 24.26 10.62
N LYS A 83 5.43 25.06 9.67
CA LYS A 83 6.23 24.64 8.52
C LYS A 83 7.47 23.87 8.96
N LYS A 84 7.79 22.79 8.27
CA LYS A 84 8.91 21.88 8.58
C LYS A 84 8.75 21.05 9.87
N MET A 85 7.57 21.01 10.48
CA MET A 85 7.32 20.01 11.53
C MET A 85 7.08 18.63 10.92
N PRO A 86 7.69 17.56 11.47
CA PRO A 86 7.43 16.21 11.03
C PRO A 86 6.01 15.78 11.45
N ILE A 87 5.20 15.28 10.53
CA ILE A 87 3.78 14.94 10.75
C ILE A 87 3.38 13.58 10.19
N GLY A 88 4.32 12.82 9.66
CA GLY A 88 4.06 11.49 9.14
C GLY A 88 5.32 10.81 8.66
N VAL A 89 5.15 9.58 8.23
CA VAL A 89 6.21 8.72 7.70
C VAL A 89 5.77 8.12 6.39
N MET A 90 6.69 8.00 5.44
CA MET A 90 6.41 7.46 4.11
C MET A 90 7.55 6.56 3.63
N VAL A 91 7.19 5.52 2.88
CA VAL A 91 8.14 4.72 2.12
C VAL A 91 7.60 4.46 0.72
N THR A 92 8.47 4.43 -0.28
CA THR A 92 8.11 4.09 -1.66
C THR A 92 8.88 2.84 -2.09
N LEU A 93 8.13 1.78 -2.36
CA LEU A 93 8.66 0.49 -2.78
C LEU A 93 8.57 0.34 -4.30
N ARG A 94 9.64 -0.19 -4.91
CA ARG A 94 9.73 -0.46 -6.35
C ARG A 94 10.42 -1.80 -6.61
N ARG A 95 10.22 -2.33 -7.83
CA ARG A 95 10.87 -3.56 -8.32
C ARG A 95 10.62 -4.73 -7.37
N GLU A 96 11.65 -5.46 -6.94
CA GLU A 96 11.55 -6.67 -6.15
C GLU A 96 10.87 -6.43 -4.79
N ARG A 97 11.31 -5.42 -4.03
CA ARG A 97 10.73 -5.08 -2.73
C ARG A 97 9.22 -4.76 -2.81
N MET A 98 8.78 -4.20 -3.92
CA MET A 98 7.37 -3.94 -4.18
C MET A 98 6.55 -5.24 -4.29
N TYR A 99 7.07 -6.23 -4.99
CA TYR A 99 6.41 -7.54 -5.13
C TYR A 99 6.46 -8.35 -3.84
N GLU A 100 7.57 -8.27 -3.09
CA GLU A 100 7.70 -8.87 -1.76
C GLU A 100 6.63 -8.33 -0.81
N PHE A 101 6.52 -7.02 -0.74
CA PHE A 101 5.53 -6.36 0.10
C PHE A 101 4.11 -6.72 -0.32
N LEU A 102 3.82 -6.74 -1.63
CA LEU A 102 2.52 -7.14 -2.16
C LEU A 102 2.16 -8.58 -1.77
N GLU A 103 3.09 -9.51 -1.94
CA GLU A 103 2.87 -10.91 -1.57
C GLU A 103 2.60 -11.07 -0.08
N LYS A 104 3.40 -10.41 0.76
CA LYS A 104 3.21 -10.39 2.21
C LYS A 104 1.86 -9.79 2.60
N LEU A 105 1.48 -8.68 2.00
CA LEU A 105 0.21 -8.03 2.26
C LEU A 105 -0.97 -8.96 1.95
N VAL A 106 -0.98 -9.58 0.77
CA VAL A 106 -2.10 -10.40 0.31
C VAL A 106 -2.19 -11.73 1.07
N ARG A 107 -1.05 -12.41 1.27
CA ARG A 107 -1.02 -13.75 1.83
C ARG A 107 -1.01 -13.80 3.36
N VAL A 108 -0.45 -12.77 4.00
CA VAL A 108 -0.20 -12.80 5.45
C VAL A 108 -0.97 -11.70 6.18
N ALA A 109 -0.84 -10.44 5.75
CA ALA A 109 -1.38 -9.31 6.48
C ALA A 109 -2.91 -9.20 6.38
N LEU A 110 -3.47 -9.22 5.16
CA LEU A 110 -4.93 -9.08 4.96
C LEU A 110 -5.76 -10.17 5.67
N PRO A 111 -5.39 -11.46 5.64
CA PRO A 111 -6.14 -12.49 6.34
C PRO A 111 -6.12 -12.35 7.88
N ARG A 112 -5.18 -11.59 8.44
CA ARG A 112 -5.07 -11.32 9.88
C ARG A 112 -5.94 -10.17 10.36
N ILE A 113 -6.55 -9.42 9.44
CA ILE A 113 -7.52 -8.37 9.80
C ILE A 113 -8.74 -9.03 10.42
N ARG A 114 -9.12 -8.55 11.61
CA ARG A 114 -10.33 -9.01 12.30
C ARG A 114 -11.56 -8.73 11.44
N ASP A 115 -12.45 -9.73 11.29
CA ASP A 115 -13.70 -9.64 10.53
C ASP A 115 -13.51 -9.17 9.06
N PHE A 116 -12.42 -9.63 8.43
CA PHE A 116 -12.09 -9.25 7.07
C PHE A 116 -13.14 -9.73 6.06
N LYS A 117 -13.86 -8.78 5.43
CA LYS A 117 -14.91 -9.04 4.44
C LYS A 117 -14.49 -8.68 3.00
N GLY A 118 -13.19 -8.53 2.75
CA GLY A 118 -12.66 -8.04 1.48
C GLY A 118 -12.46 -6.52 1.45
N ILE A 119 -11.78 -6.04 0.43
CA ILE A 119 -11.45 -4.62 0.22
C ILE A 119 -12.43 -3.97 -0.74
N GLU A 120 -12.74 -2.70 -0.55
CA GLU A 120 -13.60 -1.94 -1.44
C GLU A 120 -12.93 -1.71 -2.80
N SER A 121 -13.71 -1.63 -3.87
CA SER A 121 -13.20 -1.41 -5.23
C SER A 121 -13.23 0.07 -5.66
N LYS A 122 -12.90 1.00 -4.74
CA LYS A 122 -12.86 2.44 -5.04
C LYS A 122 -11.48 2.84 -5.54
N PHE A 123 -11.39 3.17 -6.82
CA PHE A 123 -10.19 3.66 -7.49
C PHE A 123 -10.22 5.18 -7.64
N ASP A 124 -9.11 5.78 -8.10
CA ASP A 124 -8.94 7.22 -8.24
C ASP A 124 -9.41 7.82 -9.59
N GLY A 125 -10.01 7.03 -10.47
CA GLY A 125 -10.36 7.40 -11.84
C GLY A 125 -9.21 7.29 -12.84
N ARG A 126 -8.02 6.87 -12.39
CA ARG A 126 -6.80 6.71 -13.21
C ARG A 126 -6.12 5.36 -12.99
N GLY A 127 -6.85 4.39 -12.47
CA GLY A 127 -6.37 3.03 -12.23
C GLY A 127 -5.40 2.88 -11.04
N ASN A 128 -5.22 3.90 -10.19
CA ASN A 128 -4.51 3.73 -8.92
C ASN A 128 -5.49 3.36 -7.81
N TYR A 129 -5.00 2.62 -6.84
CA TYR A 129 -5.80 2.13 -5.73
C TYR A 129 -5.14 2.44 -4.38
N THR A 130 -5.93 2.87 -3.40
CA THR A 130 -5.43 3.11 -2.04
C THR A 130 -6.23 2.28 -1.05
N LEU A 131 -5.51 1.46 -0.28
CA LEU A 131 -6.03 0.65 0.81
C LEU A 131 -5.70 1.33 2.14
N GLY A 132 -6.73 1.62 2.94
CA GLY A 132 -6.57 2.03 4.33
C GLY A 132 -6.51 0.80 5.24
N VAL A 133 -5.47 0.72 6.05
CA VAL A 133 -5.30 -0.29 7.11
C VAL A 133 -5.42 0.44 8.44
N GLN A 134 -6.28 -0.04 9.34
CA GLN A 134 -6.53 0.62 10.62
C GLN A 134 -5.47 0.29 11.67
N GLU A 135 -4.86 -0.89 11.59
CA GLU A 135 -3.95 -1.42 12.60
C GLU A 135 -2.66 -1.96 11.98
N GLN A 136 -1.50 -1.46 12.43
CA GLN A 136 -0.20 -1.97 11.99
C GLN A 136 0.10 -3.39 12.49
N ILE A 137 -0.62 -3.86 13.49
CA ILE A 137 -0.43 -5.17 14.14
C ILE A 137 -0.72 -6.35 13.20
N ILE A 138 -1.42 -6.12 12.09
CA ILE A 138 -1.66 -7.16 11.07
C ILE A 138 -0.36 -7.70 10.46
N PHE A 139 0.72 -6.93 10.51
CA PHE A 139 2.03 -7.36 10.02
C PHE A 139 2.76 -8.18 11.11
N PRO A 140 3.19 -9.42 10.81
CA PRO A 140 3.81 -10.32 11.78
C PRO A 140 5.16 -9.84 12.31
N GLU A 141 5.79 -8.89 11.62
CA GLU A 141 7.07 -8.32 12.03
C GLU A 141 6.94 -7.35 13.22
N ILE A 142 5.74 -6.90 13.50
CA ILE A 142 5.46 -6.00 14.62
C ILE A 142 5.11 -6.84 15.86
N ASN A 143 5.89 -6.65 16.91
CA ASN A 143 5.61 -7.27 18.20
C ASN A 143 4.55 -6.43 18.93
N ILE A 144 3.42 -7.06 19.25
CA ILE A 144 2.27 -6.42 19.92
C ILE A 144 2.67 -5.84 21.29
N ASP A 145 3.57 -6.52 22.01
CA ASP A 145 4.00 -6.12 23.37
C ASP A 145 4.84 -4.82 23.36
N THR A 146 5.42 -4.45 22.21
CA THR A 146 6.25 -3.25 22.05
C THR A 146 5.53 -2.08 21.42
N VAL A 147 4.25 -2.26 21.06
CA VAL A 147 3.43 -1.22 20.42
C VAL A 147 2.74 -0.38 21.48
N ASP A 148 3.20 0.84 21.67
CA ASP A 148 2.58 1.79 22.60
C ASP A 148 1.20 2.26 22.10
N ARG A 149 1.01 2.31 20.77
CA ARG A 149 -0.19 2.86 20.15
C ARG A 149 -0.53 2.19 18.84
N ILE A 150 -1.81 1.83 18.69
CA ILE A 150 -2.34 1.34 17.42
C ILE A 150 -2.47 2.52 16.44
N GLN A 151 -1.84 2.38 15.26
CA GLN A 151 -1.85 3.41 14.23
C GLN A 151 -2.15 2.80 12.86
N GLY A 152 -3.03 3.49 12.13
CA GLY A 152 -3.38 3.13 10.77
C GLY A 152 -2.35 3.60 9.75
N MET A 153 -2.40 3.00 8.56
CA MET A 153 -1.58 3.41 7.42
C MET A 153 -2.36 3.30 6.12
N ASN A 154 -1.95 4.08 5.14
CA ASN A 154 -2.48 4.03 3.78
C ASN A 154 -1.44 3.37 2.87
N ILE A 155 -1.89 2.39 2.10
CA ILE A 155 -1.08 1.65 1.12
C ILE A 155 -1.62 1.98 -0.25
N THR A 156 -0.86 2.76 -1.04
CA THR A 156 -1.26 3.19 -2.37
C THR A 156 -0.53 2.41 -3.44
N PHE A 157 -1.27 1.74 -4.30
CA PHE A 157 -0.78 1.02 -5.48
C PHE A 157 -0.86 1.94 -6.68
N VAL A 158 0.29 2.32 -7.21
CA VAL A 158 0.38 3.16 -8.41
C VAL A 158 0.64 2.26 -9.60
N THR A 159 -0.29 2.27 -10.55
CA THR A 159 -0.22 1.46 -11.76
C THR A 159 0.03 2.33 -13.00
N THR A 160 0.18 1.70 -14.15
CA THR A 160 0.21 2.37 -15.46
C THR A 160 -1.13 2.25 -16.18
N ALA A 161 -2.15 1.68 -15.54
CA ALA A 161 -3.51 1.59 -16.07
C ALA A 161 -4.05 2.99 -16.40
N LYS A 162 -4.87 3.07 -17.43
CA LYS A 162 -5.54 4.31 -17.84
C LYS A 162 -6.93 4.42 -17.25
N THR A 163 -7.57 3.30 -17.02
CA THR A 163 -8.93 3.19 -16.46
C THR A 163 -8.94 2.40 -15.16
N ASP A 164 -9.96 2.60 -14.37
CA ASP A 164 -10.13 1.87 -13.10
C ASP A 164 -10.41 0.38 -13.32
N GLU A 165 -11.05 0.03 -14.44
CA GLU A 165 -11.29 -1.37 -14.83
C GLU A 165 -10.00 -2.13 -15.10
N GLU A 166 -9.05 -1.50 -15.81
CA GLU A 166 -7.71 -2.06 -16.05
C GLU A 166 -6.94 -2.24 -14.74
N GLY A 167 -6.99 -1.21 -13.85
CA GLY A 167 -6.36 -1.24 -12.53
C GLY A 167 -6.95 -2.33 -11.65
N TYR A 168 -8.28 -2.47 -11.63
CA TYR A 168 -8.98 -3.50 -10.90
C TYR A 168 -8.60 -4.90 -11.38
N ALA A 169 -8.63 -5.14 -12.70
CA ALA A 169 -8.26 -6.43 -13.28
C ALA A 169 -6.82 -6.82 -12.94
N LEU A 170 -5.88 -5.85 -13.02
CA LEU A 170 -4.48 -6.05 -12.64
C LEU A 170 -4.34 -6.45 -11.17
N LEU A 171 -4.92 -5.68 -10.25
CA LEU A 171 -4.78 -5.92 -8.81
C LEU A 171 -5.49 -7.20 -8.38
N LYS A 172 -6.64 -7.50 -8.97
CA LYS A 172 -7.36 -8.77 -8.78
C LYS A 172 -6.52 -9.97 -9.23
N ALA A 173 -5.83 -9.86 -10.36
CA ALA A 173 -4.94 -10.90 -10.87
C ALA A 173 -3.72 -11.12 -9.96
N PHE A 174 -3.25 -10.09 -9.24
CA PHE A 174 -2.25 -10.23 -8.17
C PHE A 174 -2.80 -10.87 -6.88
N GLY A 175 -4.10 -11.09 -6.80
CA GLY A 175 -4.72 -11.77 -5.66
C GLY A 175 -5.28 -10.85 -4.59
N LEU A 176 -5.45 -9.54 -4.84
CA LEU A 176 -6.15 -8.68 -3.89
C LEU A 176 -7.63 -9.09 -3.76
N PRO A 177 -8.12 -9.33 -2.54
CA PRO A 177 -9.47 -9.84 -2.29
C PRO A 177 -10.49 -8.71 -2.28
N PHE A 178 -10.89 -8.23 -3.45
CA PHE A 178 -11.96 -7.25 -3.58
C PHE A 178 -13.31 -7.85 -3.18
N LYS A 179 -14.14 -7.05 -2.50
CA LYS A 179 -15.57 -7.40 -2.33
C LYS A 179 -16.21 -7.53 -3.70
N ASN A 180 -17.00 -8.57 -3.92
CA ASN A 180 -17.81 -8.66 -5.13
C ASN A 180 -18.77 -7.46 -5.15
N ALA A 181 -18.74 -6.68 -6.22
CA ALA A 181 -19.59 -5.49 -6.43
C ALA A 181 -21.09 -5.84 -6.65
N LYS A 182 -21.51 -7.04 -6.27
CA LYS A 182 -22.90 -7.50 -6.35
C LYS A 182 -23.27 -8.07 -5.00
N ASN A 183 -23.81 -7.24 -4.16
CA ASN A 183 -24.79 -7.51 -3.10
C ASN A 183 -24.87 -6.27 -2.19
N ASP A 184 -25.42 -5.21 -2.74
CA ASP A 184 -26.19 -4.20 -1.99
C ASP A 184 -27.37 -3.76 -2.87
#